data_5fc812523f218403846aaf246c293858
#
_entry.id   5fc812523f218403846aaf246c293858
#
_cell.length_a   1.000
_cell.length_b   1.000
_cell.length_c   1.000
_cell.angle_alpha   90.00
_cell.angle_beta   90.00
_cell.angle_gamma   90.00
#
_symmetry.space_group_name_H-M   'P 1'
#
loop_
_entity.id
_entity.type
_entity.pdbx_description
1 polymer ?
#
loop_
_entity_poly.entity_id
_entity_poly.type
_entity_poly.pdbx_seq_one_letter_code
_entity_poly.pdbx_strand_id
1 'polypeptide(L)'
;MFAILGATGNAGRATIRQLRKRGFKVRAVVRDESKAQDLEALGCKIAVADLHDAAALAKAIEGAETVQAICPISPRAPDPAGNMRAIVGTICKALVATRPAKVLAISDYGAELGAGTGITLPFHFLEAELRKTGVALTLLRSAEHMQNWSRLLRTAAETGVLPSLHHPLTKLFPMVSARDVGIAAADLLVSSGPQASPRLVHVEGPRRYSALDVAETLGLALGRTIVARELPRSDWIAALIRGGLGASYAALVAELYDAHNAGLIDVERGATDICRGATEFGDPSIFPPALVAAAAPPSSKSG
;
A
#
# COMPACT_ATOMS: atom_id res chain seq x y z
N MET A 1 22.23 4.34 9.12
CA MET A 1 21.88 3.42 8.00
C MET A 1 20.41 3.07 8.12
N PHE A 2 19.69 3.04 7.00
CA PHE A 2 18.28 2.71 6.93
C PHE A 2 18.08 1.25 6.48
N ALA A 3 17.23 0.49 7.15
CA ALA A 3 16.78 -0.84 6.70
C ALA A 3 15.32 -0.75 6.24
N ILE A 4 15.03 -1.24 5.04
CA ILE A 4 13.71 -1.14 4.43
C ILE A 4 13.14 -2.54 4.23
N LEU A 5 12.13 -2.89 5.02
CA LEU A 5 11.31 -4.08 4.81
C LEU A 5 10.28 -3.77 3.72
N GLY A 6 9.91 -4.77 2.92
CA GLY A 6 9.04 -4.55 1.77
C GLY A 6 9.70 -3.77 0.62
N ALA A 7 11.03 -3.87 0.52
CA ALA A 7 11.88 -3.13 -0.41
C ALA A 7 11.49 -3.29 -1.88
N THR A 8 10.94 -4.44 -2.28
CA THR A 8 10.52 -4.74 -3.66
C THR A 8 9.14 -4.23 -4.04
N GLY A 9 8.34 -3.77 -3.06
CA GLY A 9 7.02 -3.17 -3.30
C GLY A 9 7.09 -1.73 -3.82
N ASN A 10 5.99 -1.22 -4.36
CA ASN A 10 5.95 0.12 -4.96
C ASN A 10 6.36 1.23 -3.98
N ALA A 11 5.80 1.25 -2.78
CA ALA A 11 6.14 2.24 -1.76
C ALA A 11 7.59 2.05 -1.26
N GLY A 12 8.02 0.82 -0.98
CA GLY A 12 9.39 0.53 -0.55
C GLY A 12 10.44 0.97 -1.57
N ARG A 13 10.23 0.67 -2.86
CA ARG A 13 11.10 1.14 -3.95
C ARG A 13 11.15 2.66 -4.02
N ALA A 14 10.02 3.34 -3.86
CA ALA A 14 9.96 4.80 -3.86
C ALA A 14 10.72 5.39 -2.67
N THR A 15 10.55 4.83 -1.46
CA THR A 15 11.34 5.23 -0.28
C THR A 15 12.84 5.06 -0.54
N ILE A 16 13.26 3.90 -1.04
CA ILE A 16 14.66 3.61 -1.35
C ILE A 16 15.24 4.62 -2.34
N ARG A 17 14.55 4.87 -3.46
CA ARG A 17 14.99 5.84 -4.47
C ARG A 17 15.21 7.23 -3.86
N GLN A 18 14.30 7.69 -3.00
CA GLN A 18 14.41 9.00 -2.34
C GLN A 18 15.60 9.04 -1.36
N LEU A 19 15.78 8.02 -0.53
CA LEU A 19 16.89 7.93 0.40
C LEU A 19 18.23 7.86 -0.36
N ARG A 20 18.33 7.04 -1.41
CA ARG A 20 19.55 6.92 -2.22
C ARG A 20 19.88 8.21 -2.98
N LYS A 21 18.88 8.88 -3.55
CA LYS A 21 19.05 10.21 -4.19
C LYS A 21 19.63 11.25 -3.24
N ARG A 22 19.33 11.15 -1.94
CA ARG A 22 19.85 12.02 -0.87
C ARG A 22 21.19 11.53 -0.28
N GLY A 23 21.80 10.48 -0.84
CA GLY A 23 23.10 9.95 -0.41
C GLY A 23 23.07 9.04 0.83
N PHE A 24 21.90 8.69 1.35
CA PHE A 24 21.80 7.82 2.53
C PHE A 24 22.17 6.37 2.23
N LYS A 25 22.83 5.69 3.17
CA LYS A 25 23.12 4.26 3.12
C LYS A 25 21.82 3.48 3.41
N VAL A 26 21.41 2.63 2.48
CA VAL A 26 20.19 1.82 2.57
C VAL A 26 20.54 0.35 2.48
N ARG A 27 19.93 -0.44 3.35
CA ARG A 27 19.85 -1.89 3.28
C ARG A 27 18.42 -2.27 2.88
N ALA A 28 18.29 -2.89 1.71
CA ALA A 28 17.02 -3.42 1.24
C ALA A 28 16.85 -4.86 1.74
N VAL A 29 15.80 -5.10 2.52
CA VAL A 29 15.48 -6.45 3.00
C VAL A 29 14.51 -7.09 2.00
N VAL A 30 14.93 -8.20 1.41
CA VAL A 30 14.19 -8.92 0.38
C VAL A 30 14.04 -10.39 0.76
N ARG A 31 12.98 -11.03 0.28
CA ARG A 31 12.80 -12.48 0.45
C ARG A 31 13.59 -13.30 -0.58
N ASP A 32 13.79 -12.72 -1.74
CA ASP A 32 14.38 -13.37 -2.92
C ASP A 32 15.37 -12.40 -3.56
N GLU A 33 16.64 -12.76 -3.53
CA GLU A 33 17.74 -11.93 -4.03
C GLU A 33 17.63 -11.71 -5.54
N SER A 34 17.10 -12.68 -6.28
CA SER A 34 16.93 -12.55 -7.75
C SER A 34 16.06 -11.37 -8.17
N LYS A 35 15.23 -10.84 -7.23
CA LYS A 35 14.35 -9.67 -7.43
C LYS A 35 14.96 -8.35 -6.95
N ALA A 36 16.25 -8.35 -6.59
CA ALA A 36 16.91 -7.20 -5.99
C ALA A 36 17.82 -6.43 -6.95
N GLN A 37 18.03 -6.88 -8.19
CA GLN A 37 18.97 -6.30 -9.15
C GLN A 37 18.82 -4.78 -9.34
N ASP A 38 17.59 -4.29 -9.42
CA ASP A 38 17.33 -2.86 -9.55
C ASP A 38 17.63 -2.09 -8.25
N LEU A 39 17.53 -2.74 -7.07
CA LEU A 39 17.91 -2.17 -5.77
C LEU A 39 19.43 -2.11 -5.60
N GLU A 40 20.15 -3.11 -6.08
CA GLU A 40 21.60 -3.12 -6.16
C GLU A 40 22.12 -2.03 -7.10
N ALA A 41 21.50 -1.86 -8.26
CA ALA A 41 21.82 -0.79 -9.20
C ALA A 41 21.62 0.61 -8.59
N LEU A 42 20.68 0.75 -7.62
CA LEU A 42 20.52 1.96 -6.82
C LEU A 42 21.60 2.10 -5.72
N GLY A 43 22.52 1.14 -5.58
CA GLY A 43 23.57 1.15 -4.58
C GLY A 43 23.11 0.74 -3.18
N CYS A 44 22.03 -0.05 -3.07
CA CYS A 44 21.62 -0.62 -1.78
C CYS A 44 22.47 -1.83 -1.41
N LYS A 45 22.67 -2.03 -0.10
CA LYS A 45 23.07 -3.34 0.42
C LYS A 45 21.83 -4.25 0.42
N ILE A 46 21.96 -5.48 -0.06
CA ILE A 46 20.87 -6.45 0.00
C ILE A 46 21.04 -7.30 1.26
N ALA A 47 19.93 -7.56 1.94
CA ALA A 47 19.83 -8.55 3.00
C ALA A 47 18.64 -9.47 2.70
N VAL A 48 18.89 -10.78 2.72
CA VAL A 48 17.84 -11.77 2.46
C VAL A 48 17.26 -12.22 3.80
N ALA A 49 15.94 -12.08 3.96
CA ALA A 49 15.21 -12.59 5.11
C ALA A 49 13.76 -12.87 4.76
N ASP A 50 13.25 -13.99 5.26
CA ASP A 50 11.81 -14.25 5.28
C ASP A 50 11.18 -13.48 6.44
N LEU A 51 10.05 -12.81 6.17
CA LEU A 51 9.29 -12.09 7.20
C LEU A 51 8.65 -13.03 8.25
N HIS A 52 8.66 -14.34 8.02
CA HIS A 52 8.24 -15.35 9.01
C HIS A 52 9.38 -15.85 9.91
N ASP A 53 10.64 -15.47 9.63
CA ASP A 53 11.80 -15.87 10.43
C ASP A 53 12.33 -14.67 11.23
N ALA A 54 12.06 -14.67 12.53
CA ALA A 54 12.46 -13.57 13.42
C ALA A 54 13.99 -13.45 13.58
N ALA A 55 14.74 -14.56 13.54
CA ALA A 55 16.19 -14.54 13.69
C ALA A 55 16.85 -13.99 12.40
N ALA A 56 16.41 -14.48 11.23
CA ALA A 56 16.88 -13.97 9.94
C ALA A 56 16.55 -12.48 9.79
N LEU A 57 15.33 -12.05 10.19
CA LEU A 57 14.92 -10.67 10.11
C LEU A 57 15.72 -9.78 11.08
N ALA A 58 15.97 -10.22 12.32
CA ALA A 58 16.82 -9.50 13.26
C ALA A 58 18.23 -9.30 12.69
N LYS A 59 18.83 -10.34 12.14
CA LYS A 59 20.14 -10.26 11.46
C LYS A 59 20.10 -9.29 10.26
N ALA A 60 19.02 -9.32 9.47
CA ALA A 60 18.87 -8.45 8.31
C ALA A 60 18.77 -6.97 8.67
N ILE A 61 18.22 -6.61 9.84
CA ILE A 61 18.07 -5.21 10.27
C ILE A 61 19.14 -4.81 11.31
N GLU A 62 20.02 -5.71 11.74
CA GLU A 62 21.05 -5.46 12.73
C GLU A 62 21.93 -4.26 12.35
N GLY A 63 22.19 -3.36 13.32
CA GLY A 63 22.97 -2.15 13.13
C GLY A 63 22.28 -1.08 12.26
N ALA A 64 21.02 -1.27 11.88
CA ALA A 64 20.23 -0.20 11.30
C ALA A 64 19.81 0.80 12.39
N GLU A 65 20.03 2.07 12.15
CA GLU A 65 19.56 3.15 13.02
C GLU A 65 18.06 3.35 12.87
N THR A 66 17.58 3.22 11.67
CA THR A 66 16.17 3.45 11.31
C THR A 66 15.65 2.30 10.46
N VAL A 67 14.46 1.81 10.80
CA VAL A 67 13.79 0.71 10.09
C VAL A 67 12.46 1.18 9.53
N GLN A 68 12.21 0.94 8.24
CA GLN A 68 10.87 1.01 7.68
C GLN A 68 10.25 -0.38 7.68
N ALA A 69 9.09 -0.51 8.29
CA ALA A 69 8.29 -1.74 8.29
C ALA A 69 7.10 -1.60 7.32
N ILE A 70 7.10 -2.43 6.27
CA ILE A 70 5.92 -2.66 5.43
C ILE A 70 5.52 -4.11 5.63
N CYS A 71 4.32 -4.33 6.16
CA CYS A 71 3.78 -5.66 6.40
C CYS A 71 2.86 -6.04 5.24
N PRO A 72 3.23 -6.99 4.36
CA PRO A 72 2.40 -7.35 3.24
C PRO A 72 1.22 -8.22 3.68
N ILE A 73 0.07 -8.03 3.02
CA ILE A 73 -1.04 -8.97 3.10
C ILE A 73 -1.06 -9.77 1.80
N SER A 74 -0.92 -11.07 1.90
CA SER A 74 -0.90 -11.95 0.72
C SER A 74 -2.32 -12.14 0.15
N PRO A 75 -2.60 -11.69 -1.09
CA PRO A 75 -3.95 -11.75 -1.65
C PRO A 75 -4.41 -13.17 -2.02
N ARG A 76 -3.53 -14.17 -1.94
CA ARG A 76 -3.84 -15.58 -2.26
C ARG A 76 -3.64 -16.51 -1.06
N ALA A 77 -3.28 -15.99 0.12
CA ALA A 77 -3.16 -16.82 1.31
C ALA A 77 -4.54 -17.38 1.71
N PRO A 78 -4.62 -18.61 2.20
CA PRO A 78 -5.87 -19.17 2.76
C PRO A 78 -6.41 -18.33 3.91
N ASP A 79 -5.54 -17.84 4.79
CA ASP A 79 -5.83 -16.90 5.87
C ASP A 79 -4.93 -15.65 5.74
N PRO A 80 -5.33 -14.62 4.97
CA PRO A 80 -4.53 -13.43 4.77
C PRO A 80 -4.28 -12.63 6.05
N ALA A 81 -5.29 -12.54 6.91
CA ALA A 81 -5.21 -11.80 8.16
C ALA A 81 -4.33 -12.50 9.19
N GLY A 82 -4.44 -13.82 9.34
CA GLY A 82 -3.58 -14.63 10.20
C GLY A 82 -2.14 -14.63 9.73
N ASN A 83 -1.91 -14.69 8.41
CA ASN A 83 -0.58 -14.59 7.82
C ASN A 83 0.07 -13.22 8.18
N MET A 84 -0.66 -12.11 8.01
CA MET A 84 -0.14 -10.79 8.40
C MET A 84 0.14 -10.71 9.90
N ARG A 85 -0.76 -11.23 10.76
CA ARG A 85 -0.51 -11.24 12.21
C ARG A 85 0.77 -12.01 12.59
N ALA A 86 1.04 -13.13 11.94
CA ALA A 86 2.29 -13.87 12.16
C ALA A 86 3.53 -13.06 11.78
N ILE A 87 3.50 -12.39 10.63
CA ILE A 87 4.57 -11.48 10.17
C ILE A 87 4.76 -10.32 11.16
N VAL A 88 3.68 -9.71 11.64
CA VAL A 88 3.74 -8.63 12.65
C VAL A 88 4.47 -9.11 13.90
N GLY A 89 4.12 -10.30 14.42
CA GLY A 89 4.81 -10.89 15.58
C GLY A 89 6.30 -11.09 15.35
N THR A 90 6.68 -11.51 14.15
CA THR A 90 8.08 -11.69 13.74
C THR A 90 8.83 -10.34 13.68
N ILE A 91 8.21 -9.33 13.04
CA ILE A 91 8.78 -7.97 12.97
C ILE A 91 8.98 -7.40 14.38
N CYS A 92 7.98 -7.50 15.25
CA CYS A 92 8.09 -7.01 16.63
C CYS A 92 9.24 -7.68 17.41
N LYS A 93 9.39 -9.02 17.30
CA LYS A 93 10.52 -9.76 17.91
C LYS A 93 11.86 -9.24 17.40
N ALA A 94 12.01 -9.05 16.09
CA ALA A 94 13.24 -8.54 15.50
C ALA A 94 13.56 -7.10 15.95
N LEU A 95 12.56 -6.22 16.05
CA LEU A 95 12.71 -4.84 16.52
C LEU A 95 13.10 -4.80 18.01
N VAL A 96 12.52 -5.63 18.86
CA VAL A 96 12.88 -5.73 20.28
C VAL A 96 14.31 -6.22 20.46
N ALA A 97 14.75 -7.18 19.62
CA ALA A 97 16.10 -7.71 19.67
C ALA A 97 17.16 -6.71 19.20
N THR A 98 16.89 -5.93 18.15
CA THR A 98 17.87 -5.05 17.51
C THR A 98 17.82 -3.60 17.99
N ARG A 99 16.69 -3.17 18.58
CA ARG A 99 16.47 -1.83 19.16
C ARG A 99 16.92 -0.68 18.25
N PRO A 100 16.40 -0.55 17.03
CA PRO A 100 16.70 0.61 16.20
C PRO A 100 16.23 1.89 16.88
N ALA A 101 16.94 2.99 16.64
CA ALA A 101 16.60 4.28 17.23
C ALA A 101 15.21 4.80 16.77
N LYS A 102 14.77 4.40 15.57
CA LYS A 102 13.49 4.82 15.00
C LYS A 102 12.88 3.74 14.11
N VAL A 103 11.58 3.58 14.20
CA VAL A 103 10.78 2.73 13.30
C VAL A 103 9.68 3.56 12.64
N LEU A 104 9.55 3.44 11.33
CA LEU A 104 8.39 3.91 10.59
C LEU A 104 7.63 2.69 10.05
N ALA A 105 6.37 2.55 10.42
CA ALA A 105 5.49 1.53 9.86
C ALA A 105 4.47 2.16 8.91
N ILE A 106 4.34 1.57 7.72
CA ILE A 106 3.25 1.93 6.81
C ILE A 106 2.01 1.16 7.27
N SER A 107 0.97 1.91 7.59
CA SER A 107 -0.34 1.47 8.04
C SER A 107 -1.43 1.90 7.05
N ASP A 108 -2.68 1.83 7.43
CA ASP A 108 -3.83 2.05 6.55
C ASP A 108 -4.84 3.01 7.20
N TYR A 109 -5.59 3.76 6.40
CA TYR A 109 -6.75 4.53 6.88
C TYR A 109 -7.77 3.57 7.49
N GLY A 110 -8.36 3.97 8.62
CA GLY A 110 -9.27 3.12 9.38
C GLY A 110 -8.58 2.15 10.36
N ALA A 111 -7.23 2.17 10.46
CA ALA A 111 -6.50 1.33 11.41
C ALA A 111 -6.78 1.68 12.89
N GLU A 112 -7.37 2.84 13.19
CA GLU A 112 -7.87 3.18 14.53
C GLU A 112 -9.08 2.34 14.92
N LEU A 113 -9.82 1.80 13.95
CA LEU A 113 -11.04 1.05 14.17
C LEU A 113 -10.73 -0.41 14.50
N GLY A 114 -11.22 -0.89 15.62
CA GLY A 114 -10.98 -2.27 16.10
C GLY A 114 -11.90 -3.34 15.49
N ALA A 115 -12.82 -2.95 14.59
CA ALA A 115 -13.76 -3.88 13.96
C ALA A 115 -14.39 -3.28 12.70
N GLY A 116 -14.95 -4.12 11.82
CA GLY A 116 -15.79 -3.72 10.70
C GLY A 116 -15.05 -3.07 9.53
N THR A 117 -13.73 -3.22 9.45
CA THR A 117 -12.89 -2.61 8.39
C THR A 117 -12.24 -3.64 7.48
N GLY A 118 -12.64 -4.91 7.58
CA GLY A 118 -12.17 -5.97 6.72
C GLY A 118 -10.65 -6.07 6.64
N ILE A 119 -10.08 -5.84 5.46
CA ILE A 119 -8.63 -5.98 5.22
C ILE A 119 -7.77 -4.94 5.96
N THR A 120 -8.37 -3.86 6.48
CA THR A 120 -7.67 -2.87 7.31
C THR A 120 -7.50 -3.34 8.77
N LEU A 121 -8.35 -4.23 9.25
CA LEU A 121 -8.27 -4.73 10.64
C LEU A 121 -6.88 -5.32 11.01
N PRO A 122 -6.16 -6.07 10.17
CA PRO A 122 -4.78 -6.45 10.43
C PRO A 122 -3.82 -5.29 10.67
N PHE A 123 -4.06 -4.10 10.14
CA PHE A 123 -3.25 -2.91 10.40
C PHE A 123 -3.54 -2.31 11.79
N HIS A 124 -4.79 -2.40 12.27
CA HIS A 124 -5.10 -2.12 13.68
C HIS A 124 -4.23 -2.98 14.61
N PHE A 125 -4.15 -4.28 14.34
CA PHE A 125 -3.30 -5.21 15.08
C PHE A 125 -1.81 -4.84 14.94
N LEU A 126 -1.32 -4.50 13.73
CA LEU A 126 0.05 -4.06 13.49
C LEU A 126 0.42 -2.87 14.39
N GLU A 127 -0.42 -1.82 14.40
CA GLU A 127 -0.19 -0.63 15.22
C GLU A 127 -0.16 -0.96 16.72
N ALA A 128 -1.09 -1.80 17.18
CA ALA A 128 -1.17 -2.20 18.58
C ALA A 128 0.08 -2.98 19.03
N GLU A 129 0.56 -3.92 18.23
CA GLU A 129 1.75 -4.72 18.55
C GLU A 129 3.05 -3.90 18.48
N LEU A 130 3.18 -3.02 17.49
CA LEU A 130 4.36 -2.15 17.39
C LEU A 130 4.48 -1.19 18.58
N ARG A 131 3.36 -0.65 19.09
CA ARG A 131 3.36 0.20 20.30
C ARG A 131 3.93 -0.52 21.53
N LYS A 132 3.73 -1.84 21.64
CA LYS A 132 4.24 -2.65 22.76
C LYS A 132 5.75 -2.86 22.71
N THR A 133 6.41 -2.65 21.56
CA THR A 133 7.87 -2.84 21.42
C THR A 133 8.69 -1.80 22.15
N GLY A 134 8.13 -0.65 22.49
CA GLY A 134 8.82 0.45 23.16
C GLY A 134 9.83 1.21 22.28
N VAL A 135 9.92 0.92 20.97
CA VAL A 135 10.76 1.68 20.03
C VAL A 135 10.13 3.03 19.70
N ALA A 136 10.94 4.03 19.34
CA ALA A 136 10.41 5.29 18.82
C ALA A 136 9.70 5.03 17.47
N LEU A 137 8.39 5.25 17.46
CA LEU A 137 7.49 4.78 16.41
C LEU A 137 6.84 5.94 15.65
N THR A 138 6.89 5.89 14.33
CA THR A 138 6.05 6.68 13.43
C THR A 138 5.12 5.73 12.68
N LEU A 139 3.82 6.00 12.72
CA LEU A 139 2.79 5.28 11.98
C LEU A 139 2.35 6.17 10.81
N LEU A 140 2.61 5.70 9.59
CA LEU A 140 2.18 6.38 8.36
C LEU A 140 0.95 5.66 7.82
N ARG A 141 -0.23 6.16 8.14
CA ARG A 141 -1.49 5.66 7.59
C ARG A 141 -1.67 6.17 6.18
N SER A 142 -1.83 5.26 5.26
CA SER A 142 -1.99 5.52 3.83
C SER A 142 -3.44 5.41 3.43
N ALA A 143 -3.91 6.34 2.62
CA ALA A 143 -5.19 6.19 1.92
C ALA A 143 -5.12 5.05 0.89
N GLU A 144 -6.26 4.69 0.27
CA GLU A 144 -6.31 3.65 -0.76
C GLU A 144 -5.28 3.92 -1.87
N HIS A 145 -4.51 2.90 -2.23
CA HIS A 145 -3.52 3.05 -3.28
C HIS A 145 -4.17 3.14 -4.67
N MET A 146 -3.89 4.21 -5.41
CA MET A 146 -4.39 4.43 -6.78
C MET A 146 -4.12 3.23 -7.70
N GLN A 147 -2.99 2.53 -7.50
CA GLN A 147 -2.61 1.35 -8.26
C GLN A 147 -3.58 0.16 -8.11
N ASN A 148 -4.42 0.15 -7.08
CA ASN A 148 -5.41 -0.92 -6.90
C ASN A 148 -6.42 -0.98 -8.05
N TRP A 149 -6.71 0.15 -8.68
CA TRP A 149 -7.64 0.26 -9.79
C TRP A 149 -7.12 -0.38 -11.08
N SER A 150 -5.81 -0.66 -11.17
CA SER A 150 -5.23 -1.39 -12.32
C SER A 150 -5.83 -2.77 -12.54
N ARG A 151 -6.40 -3.39 -11.50
CA ARG A 151 -7.08 -4.68 -11.59
C ARG A 151 -8.32 -4.64 -12.48
N LEU A 152 -8.95 -3.47 -12.62
CA LEU A 152 -10.15 -3.27 -13.41
C LEU A 152 -9.85 -2.81 -14.84
N LEU A 153 -8.59 -2.53 -15.16
CA LEU A 153 -8.19 -1.98 -16.45
C LEU A 153 -8.59 -2.88 -17.61
N ARG A 154 -8.38 -4.19 -17.49
CA ARG A 154 -8.78 -5.17 -18.51
C ARG A 154 -10.28 -5.20 -18.70
N THR A 155 -11.06 -5.31 -17.63
CA THR A 155 -12.52 -5.30 -17.69
C THR A 155 -13.03 -4.02 -18.35
N ALA A 156 -12.49 -2.87 -17.97
CA ALA A 156 -12.85 -1.59 -18.56
C ALA A 156 -12.51 -1.55 -20.07
N ALA A 157 -11.32 -2.04 -20.45
CA ALA A 157 -10.89 -2.09 -21.85
C ALA A 157 -11.77 -3.01 -22.71
N GLU A 158 -12.18 -4.16 -22.19
CA GLU A 158 -13.00 -5.14 -22.91
C GLU A 158 -14.48 -4.72 -23.02
N THR A 159 -15.03 -4.21 -21.92
CA THR A 159 -16.50 -4.00 -21.80
C THR A 159 -16.94 -2.54 -21.96
N GLY A 160 -16.04 -1.57 -21.84
CA GLY A 160 -16.40 -0.15 -21.72
C GLY A 160 -17.02 0.22 -20.38
N VAL A 161 -16.99 -0.68 -19.39
CA VAL A 161 -17.61 -0.47 -18.08
C VAL A 161 -16.58 -0.63 -16.96
N LEU A 162 -16.57 0.33 -16.04
CA LEU A 162 -15.86 0.25 -14.76
C LEU A 162 -16.85 -0.21 -13.68
N PRO A 163 -16.81 -1.48 -13.23
CA PRO A 163 -17.62 -1.92 -12.10
C PRO A 163 -17.05 -1.31 -10.80
N SER A 164 -17.86 -0.54 -10.08
CA SER A 164 -17.45 0.13 -8.85
C SER A 164 -18.03 -0.53 -7.62
N LEU A 165 -17.17 -0.72 -6.61
CA LEU A 165 -17.57 -1.10 -5.26
C LEU A 165 -17.79 0.14 -4.37
N HIS A 166 -17.31 1.32 -4.78
CA HIS A 166 -17.63 2.58 -4.12
C HIS A 166 -19.02 3.07 -4.53
N HIS A 167 -19.86 3.35 -3.52
CA HIS A 167 -21.23 3.79 -3.68
C HIS A 167 -21.51 5.02 -2.81
N PRO A 168 -22.25 6.02 -3.29
CA PRO A 168 -22.63 6.23 -4.70
C PRO A 168 -21.41 6.54 -5.57
N LEU A 169 -21.53 6.44 -6.88
CA LEU A 169 -20.44 6.69 -7.85
C LEU A 169 -19.81 8.08 -7.73
N THR A 170 -20.56 9.06 -7.22
CA THR A 170 -20.14 10.45 -6.99
C THR A 170 -19.41 10.66 -5.68
N LYS A 171 -19.38 9.66 -4.79
CA LYS A 171 -18.71 9.79 -3.49
C LYS A 171 -17.22 10.00 -3.68
N LEU A 172 -16.71 11.08 -3.09
CA LEU A 172 -15.28 11.36 -3.03
C LEU A 172 -14.63 10.58 -1.90
N PHE A 173 -13.56 9.88 -2.19
CA PHE A 173 -12.77 9.15 -1.19
C PHE A 173 -11.27 9.43 -1.37
N PRO A 174 -10.50 9.34 -0.28
CA PRO A 174 -9.07 9.58 -0.33
C PRO A 174 -8.36 8.43 -1.05
N MET A 175 -7.48 8.78 -1.98
CA MET A 175 -6.54 7.87 -2.62
C MET A 175 -5.15 8.48 -2.61
N VAL A 176 -4.12 7.66 -2.74
CA VAL A 176 -2.73 8.08 -2.83
C VAL A 176 -1.94 7.20 -3.78
N SER A 177 -0.97 7.78 -4.47
CA SER A 177 0.02 6.99 -5.20
C SER A 177 0.96 6.27 -4.22
N ALA A 178 1.22 4.99 -4.43
CA ALA A 178 2.22 4.26 -3.66
C ALA A 178 3.63 4.90 -3.76
N ARG A 179 3.91 5.65 -4.84
CA ARG A 179 5.10 6.48 -4.98
C ARG A 179 5.13 7.61 -3.95
N ASP A 180 4.03 8.31 -3.76
CA ASP A 180 3.93 9.43 -2.81
C ASP A 180 3.98 8.93 -1.37
N VAL A 181 3.40 7.75 -1.08
CA VAL A 181 3.58 7.08 0.22
C VAL A 181 5.07 6.86 0.51
N GLY A 182 5.83 6.36 -0.48
CA GLY A 182 7.27 6.14 -0.33
C GLY A 182 8.06 7.44 -0.18
N ILE A 183 7.66 8.52 -0.83
CA ILE A 183 8.27 9.86 -0.68
C ILE A 183 8.03 10.37 0.74
N ALA A 184 6.78 10.38 1.20
CA ALA A 184 6.42 10.78 2.56
C ALA A 184 7.15 9.93 3.61
N ALA A 185 7.24 8.61 3.41
CA ALA A 185 8.01 7.73 4.27
C ALA A 185 9.49 8.12 4.33
N ALA A 186 10.13 8.42 3.19
CA ALA A 186 11.52 8.84 3.15
C ALA A 186 11.74 10.16 3.91
N ASP A 187 10.85 11.14 3.77
CA ASP A 187 10.91 12.40 4.48
C ASP A 187 10.78 12.20 6.00
N LEU A 188 9.84 11.38 6.42
CA LEU A 188 9.63 11.05 7.82
C LEU A 188 10.80 10.26 8.42
N LEU A 189 11.42 9.35 7.66
CA LEU A 189 12.57 8.57 8.10
C LEU A 189 13.79 9.46 8.38
N VAL A 190 14.03 10.48 7.57
CA VAL A 190 15.20 11.39 7.72
C VAL A 190 14.91 12.57 8.64
N SER A 191 13.64 12.81 9.00
CA SER A 191 13.32 13.93 9.91
C SER A 191 14.01 13.76 11.25
N SER A 192 14.67 14.82 11.71
CA SER A 192 15.40 14.90 12.98
C SER A 192 14.61 15.74 14.00
N GLY A 193 14.93 15.55 15.28
CA GLY A 193 14.35 16.29 16.40
C GLY A 193 13.41 15.45 17.27
N PRO A 194 13.07 15.96 18.47
CA PRO A 194 12.14 15.27 19.37
C PRO A 194 10.76 15.17 18.72
N GLN A 195 10.25 13.96 18.65
CA GLN A 195 8.92 13.68 18.11
C GLN A 195 8.12 12.89 19.13
N ALA A 196 6.79 13.13 19.14
CA ALA A 196 5.90 12.26 19.90
C ALA A 196 6.08 10.80 19.45
N SER A 197 6.00 9.85 20.37
CA SER A 197 6.02 8.43 20.05
C SER A 197 4.82 7.75 20.72
N PRO A 198 3.94 7.14 19.94
CA PRO A 198 3.96 7.09 18.48
C PRO A 198 3.57 8.44 17.84
N ARG A 199 4.28 8.82 16.77
CA ARG A 199 3.82 9.87 15.87
C ARG A 199 2.88 9.25 14.85
N LEU A 200 1.70 9.85 14.69
CA LEU A 200 0.71 9.43 13.71
C LEU A 200 0.67 10.44 12.57
N VAL A 201 0.86 9.95 11.34
CA VAL A 201 0.83 10.74 10.11
C VAL A 201 -0.12 10.10 9.14
N HIS A 202 -0.96 10.88 8.49
CA HIS A 202 -1.82 10.44 7.39
C HIS A 202 -1.22 10.86 6.06
N VAL A 203 -1.38 10.04 5.01
CA VAL A 203 -0.98 10.41 3.66
C VAL A 203 -2.09 10.13 2.66
N GLU A 204 -2.47 11.17 1.92
CA GLU A 204 -3.42 11.07 0.80
C GLU A 204 -2.89 11.84 -0.42
N GLY A 205 -3.52 11.66 -1.57
CA GLY A 205 -3.14 12.33 -2.82
C GLY A 205 -3.47 13.82 -2.82
N PRO A 206 -3.26 14.49 -3.96
CA PRO A 206 -3.47 15.94 -4.06
C PRO A 206 -4.94 16.32 -3.90
N ARG A 207 -5.85 15.44 -4.28
CA ARG A 207 -7.29 15.59 -4.13
C ARG A 207 -7.95 14.23 -3.91
N ARG A 208 -9.23 14.26 -3.57
CA ARG A 208 -10.08 13.07 -3.50
C ARG A 208 -10.70 12.79 -4.86
N TYR A 209 -11.04 11.54 -5.11
CA TYR A 209 -11.58 11.05 -6.37
C TYR A 209 -12.87 10.29 -6.14
N SER A 210 -13.74 10.29 -7.14
CA SER A 210 -14.93 9.46 -7.21
C SER A 210 -14.74 8.31 -8.22
N ALA A 211 -15.65 7.34 -8.24
CA ALA A 211 -15.64 6.31 -9.27
C ALA A 211 -15.85 6.89 -10.68
N LEU A 212 -16.52 8.05 -10.80
CA LEU A 212 -16.67 8.76 -12.07
C LEU A 212 -15.32 9.32 -12.55
N ASP A 213 -14.54 9.96 -11.67
CA ASP A 213 -13.19 10.45 -12.00
C ASP A 213 -12.28 9.30 -12.45
N VAL A 214 -12.40 8.14 -11.81
CA VAL A 214 -11.63 6.95 -12.18
C VAL A 214 -12.02 6.47 -13.57
N ALA A 215 -13.32 6.38 -13.89
CA ALA A 215 -13.80 5.95 -15.21
C ALA A 215 -13.34 6.91 -16.31
N GLU A 216 -13.43 8.22 -16.08
CA GLU A 216 -12.95 9.25 -17.02
C GLU A 216 -11.45 9.07 -17.29
N THR A 217 -10.65 8.95 -16.23
CA THR A 217 -9.20 8.78 -16.34
C THR A 217 -8.81 7.50 -17.10
N LEU A 218 -9.48 6.39 -16.81
CA LEU A 218 -9.27 5.14 -17.56
C LEU A 218 -9.71 5.28 -19.02
N GLY A 219 -10.78 6.01 -19.28
CA GLY A 219 -11.24 6.32 -20.63
C GLY A 219 -10.19 7.05 -21.44
N LEU A 220 -9.57 8.09 -20.86
CA LEU A 220 -8.48 8.83 -21.47
C LEU A 220 -7.26 7.92 -21.74
N ALA A 221 -6.87 7.10 -20.76
CA ALA A 221 -5.74 6.18 -20.89
C ALA A 221 -5.97 5.09 -21.97
N LEU A 222 -7.19 4.62 -22.13
CA LEU A 222 -7.58 3.57 -23.07
C LEU A 222 -8.04 4.10 -24.45
N GLY A 223 -8.16 5.42 -24.61
CA GLY A 223 -8.63 6.06 -25.85
C GLY A 223 -10.08 5.71 -26.19
N ARG A 224 -10.92 5.45 -25.20
CA ARG A 224 -12.35 5.08 -25.39
C ARG A 224 -13.21 5.52 -24.21
N THR A 225 -14.51 5.64 -24.43
CA THR A 225 -15.46 5.94 -23.34
C THR A 225 -15.56 4.76 -22.38
N ILE A 226 -15.35 5.03 -21.08
CA ILE A 226 -15.57 4.10 -19.97
C ILE A 226 -16.66 4.67 -19.07
N VAL A 227 -17.66 3.84 -18.76
CA VAL A 227 -18.80 4.22 -17.91
C VAL A 227 -18.70 3.51 -16.57
N ALA A 228 -18.64 4.28 -15.47
CA ALA A 228 -18.73 3.70 -14.13
C ALA A 228 -20.14 3.14 -13.89
N ARG A 229 -20.22 1.95 -13.29
CA ARG A 229 -21.48 1.34 -12.83
C ARG A 229 -21.31 0.78 -11.43
N GLU A 230 -22.28 1.03 -10.57
CA GLU A 230 -22.35 0.40 -9.26
C GLU A 230 -22.50 -1.11 -9.43
N LEU A 231 -21.60 -1.87 -8.81
CA LEU A 231 -21.71 -3.31 -8.75
C LEU A 231 -22.60 -3.69 -7.55
N PRO A 232 -23.68 -4.46 -7.71
CA PRO A 232 -24.48 -4.93 -6.58
C PRO A 232 -23.62 -5.61 -5.52
N ARG A 233 -23.91 -5.35 -4.23
CA ARG A 233 -23.12 -5.92 -3.11
C ARG A 233 -23.00 -7.44 -3.17
N SER A 234 -24.04 -8.13 -3.63
CA SER A 234 -24.06 -9.58 -3.83
C SER A 234 -22.98 -10.10 -4.79
N ASP A 235 -22.53 -9.25 -5.71
CA ASP A 235 -21.62 -9.65 -6.80
C ASP A 235 -20.16 -9.33 -6.50
N TRP A 236 -19.87 -8.58 -5.42
CA TRP A 236 -18.53 -8.07 -5.10
C TRP A 236 -17.49 -9.18 -4.95
N ILE A 237 -17.77 -10.18 -4.10
CA ILE A 237 -16.83 -11.27 -3.85
C ILE A 237 -16.50 -12.01 -5.14
N ALA A 238 -17.50 -12.33 -5.94
CA ALA A 238 -17.30 -13.00 -7.22
C ALA A 238 -16.48 -12.15 -8.20
N ALA A 239 -16.71 -10.84 -8.24
CA ALA A 239 -15.94 -9.92 -9.08
C ALA A 239 -14.47 -9.80 -8.62
N LEU A 240 -14.25 -9.71 -7.33
CA LEU A 240 -12.90 -9.65 -6.74
C LEU A 240 -12.12 -10.95 -7.00
N ILE A 241 -12.76 -12.11 -6.91
CA ILE A 241 -12.15 -13.40 -7.24
C ILE A 241 -11.81 -13.48 -8.74
N ARG A 242 -12.72 -13.06 -9.63
CA ARG A 242 -12.41 -12.95 -11.07
C ARG A 242 -11.25 -11.99 -11.35
N GLY A 243 -11.10 -10.95 -10.53
CA GLY A 243 -9.95 -10.03 -10.54
C GLY A 243 -8.64 -10.62 -9.98
N GLY A 244 -8.61 -11.92 -9.63
CA GLY A 244 -7.41 -12.65 -9.22
C GLY A 244 -7.14 -12.71 -7.70
N LEU A 245 -8.09 -12.29 -6.86
CA LEU A 245 -7.98 -12.39 -5.41
C LEU A 245 -8.44 -13.77 -4.92
N GLY A 246 -7.82 -14.29 -3.85
CA GLY A 246 -8.33 -15.45 -3.14
C GLY A 246 -9.64 -15.14 -2.39
N ALA A 247 -10.48 -16.14 -2.16
CA ALA A 247 -11.81 -15.96 -1.57
C ALA A 247 -11.78 -15.26 -0.20
N SER A 248 -10.87 -15.68 0.69
CA SER A 248 -10.72 -15.05 2.02
C SER A 248 -10.29 -13.58 1.92
N TYR A 249 -9.38 -13.27 0.99
CA TYR A 249 -8.97 -11.89 0.77
C TYR A 249 -10.10 -11.04 0.16
N ALA A 250 -10.84 -11.60 -0.80
CA ALA A 250 -11.99 -10.95 -1.43
C ALA A 250 -13.09 -10.61 -0.41
N ALA A 251 -13.35 -11.51 0.56
CA ALA A 251 -14.30 -11.25 1.64
C ALA A 251 -13.85 -10.03 2.49
N LEU A 252 -12.58 -10.00 2.91
CA LEU A 252 -12.03 -8.88 3.68
C LEU A 252 -12.04 -7.56 2.89
N VAL A 253 -11.78 -7.60 1.59
CA VAL A 253 -11.89 -6.41 0.72
C VAL A 253 -13.33 -5.96 0.59
N ALA A 254 -14.28 -6.87 0.48
CA ALA A 254 -15.70 -6.51 0.44
C ALA A 254 -16.16 -5.79 1.71
N GLU A 255 -15.72 -6.26 2.89
CA GLU A 255 -15.98 -5.58 4.17
C GLU A 255 -15.32 -4.19 4.24
N LEU A 256 -14.11 -4.03 3.68
CA LEU A 256 -13.46 -2.72 3.56
C LEU A 256 -14.32 -1.74 2.75
N TYR A 257 -14.86 -2.18 1.60
CA TYR A 257 -15.71 -1.31 0.78
C TYR A 257 -17.07 -1.03 1.45
N ASP A 258 -17.63 -1.96 2.24
CA ASP A 258 -18.78 -1.65 3.11
C ASP A 258 -18.44 -0.50 4.08
N ALA A 259 -17.27 -0.55 4.72
CA ALA A 259 -16.79 0.50 5.62
C ALA A 259 -16.52 1.84 4.89
N HIS A 260 -15.92 1.80 3.70
CA HIS A 260 -15.75 2.99 2.85
C HIS A 260 -17.11 3.62 2.52
N ASN A 261 -18.08 2.82 2.09
CA ASN A 261 -19.40 3.31 1.69
C ASN A 261 -20.18 3.87 2.89
N ALA A 262 -19.97 3.30 4.08
CA ALA A 262 -20.50 3.83 5.33
C ALA A 262 -19.78 5.11 5.82
N GLY A 263 -18.68 5.52 5.18
CA GLY A 263 -17.92 6.72 5.59
C GLY A 263 -17.02 6.51 6.82
N LEU A 264 -16.71 5.26 7.16
CA LEU A 264 -15.85 4.91 8.30
C LEU A 264 -14.35 5.03 7.96
N ILE A 265 -13.98 4.83 6.68
CA ILE A 265 -12.58 4.89 6.23
C ILE A 265 -12.30 6.30 5.72
N ASP A 266 -11.61 7.08 6.53
CA ASP A 266 -11.19 8.46 6.22
C ASP A 266 -9.99 8.83 7.11
N VAL A 267 -9.53 10.07 7.01
CA VAL A 267 -8.60 10.66 7.99
C VAL A 267 -9.22 10.58 9.37
N GLU A 268 -8.46 10.06 10.34
CA GLU A 268 -8.93 9.99 11.71
C GLU A 268 -9.36 11.37 12.23
N ARG A 269 -10.52 11.43 12.90
CA ARG A 269 -11.06 12.70 13.41
C ARG A 269 -10.05 13.38 14.34
N GLY A 270 -9.74 14.64 14.06
CA GLY A 270 -8.78 15.43 14.83
C GLY A 270 -7.32 15.25 14.43
N ALA A 271 -7.05 14.48 13.38
CA ALA A 271 -5.69 14.38 12.85
C ALA A 271 -5.17 15.74 12.37
N THR A 272 -3.94 16.07 12.77
CA THR A 272 -3.27 17.34 12.43
C THR A 272 -2.07 17.15 11.51
N ASP A 273 -1.54 15.94 11.42
CA ASP A 273 -0.35 15.61 10.62
C ASP A 273 -0.78 14.86 9.35
N ILE A 274 -1.06 15.61 8.29
CA ILE A 274 -1.54 15.09 7.02
C ILE A 274 -0.58 15.49 5.92
N CYS A 275 0.07 14.51 5.31
CA CYS A 275 0.90 14.68 4.12
C CYS A 275 0.03 14.57 2.87
N ARG A 276 0.22 15.49 1.91
CA ARG A 276 -0.41 15.39 0.60
C ARG A 276 0.62 15.03 -0.46
N GLY A 277 0.35 13.94 -1.17
CA GLY A 277 1.10 13.57 -2.36
C GLY A 277 0.81 14.54 -3.51
N ALA A 278 1.70 14.52 -4.51
CA ALA A 278 1.56 15.37 -5.70
C ALA A 278 1.10 14.60 -6.94
N THR A 279 1.06 13.27 -6.88
CA THR A 279 0.74 12.42 -8.04
C THR A 279 -0.77 12.37 -8.24
N GLU A 280 -1.25 12.93 -9.36
CA GLU A 280 -2.65 12.82 -9.78
C GLU A 280 -2.98 11.40 -10.27
N PHE A 281 -4.25 11.02 -10.22
CA PHE A 281 -4.69 9.68 -10.64
C PHE A 281 -4.40 9.39 -12.13
N GLY A 282 -4.38 10.42 -12.98
CA GLY A 282 -4.02 10.31 -14.41
C GLY A 282 -2.53 10.27 -14.72
N ASP A 283 -1.64 10.32 -13.70
CA ASP A 283 -0.20 10.25 -13.93
C ASP A 283 0.19 8.90 -14.55
N PRO A 284 1.05 8.87 -15.60
CA PRO A 284 1.49 7.63 -16.25
C PRO A 284 2.14 6.60 -15.31
N SER A 285 2.60 7.01 -14.13
CA SER A 285 3.14 6.08 -13.13
C SER A 285 2.07 5.24 -12.43
N ILE A 286 0.80 5.64 -12.50
CA ILE A 286 -0.34 4.88 -11.98
C ILE A 286 -0.73 3.77 -12.97
N PHE A 287 -0.86 4.13 -14.25
CA PHE A 287 -1.18 3.23 -15.36
C PHE A 287 -0.08 3.32 -16.44
N PRO A 288 1.06 2.62 -16.26
CA PRO A 288 2.14 2.66 -17.24
C PRO A 288 1.64 2.25 -18.63
N PRO A 289 2.15 2.87 -19.72
CA PRO A 289 1.70 2.57 -21.08
C PRO A 289 1.75 1.08 -21.44
N ALA A 290 2.75 0.35 -20.95
CA ALA A 290 2.85 -1.10 -21.14
C ALA A 290 1.68 -1.86 -20.49
N LEU A 291 1.20 -1.42 -19.31
CA LEU A 291 0.05 -2.01 -18.62
C LEU A 291 -1.25 -1.71 -19.39
N VAL A 292 -1.39 -0.48 -19.86
CA VAL A 292 -2.55 -0.06 -20.68
C VAL A 292 -2.61 -0.84 -21.98
N ALA A 293 -1.48 -0.96 -22.70
CA ALA A 293 -1.38 -1.74 -23.93
C ALA A 293 -1.69 -3.23 -23.71
N ALA A 294 -1.25 -3.82 -22.60
CA ALA A 294 -1.53 -5.22 -22.25
C ALA A 294 -3.01 -5.48 -21.89
N ALA A 295 -3.74 -4.45 -21.47
CA ALA A 295 -5.17 -4.52 -21.16
C ALA A 295 -6.06 -4.30 -22.39
N ALA A 296 -5.56 -3.65 -23.44
CA ALA A 296 -6.31 -3.39 -24.67
C ALA A 296 -6.71 -4.71 -25.36
N PRO A 297 -7.94 -4.82 -25.88
CA PRO A 297 -8.32 -6.00 -26.66
C PRO A 297 -7.42 -6.12 -27.90
N PRO A 298 -7.12 -7.34 -28.34
CA PRO A 298 -6.32 -7.52 -29.56
C PRO A 298 -7.01 -6.75 -30.70
N SER A 299 -6.23 -5.91 -31.39
CA SER A 299 -6.74 -5.19 -32.55
C SER A 299 -7.35 -6.21 -33.53
N SER A 300 -8.67 -6.08 -33.77
CA SER A 300 -9.30 -6.82 -34.86
C SER A 300 -8.56 -6.44 -36.12
N LYS A 301 -7.71 -7.35 -36.62
CA LYS A 301 -7.16 -7.21 -37.97
C LYS A 301 -8.39 -7.19 -38.89
N SER A 302 -8.72 -6.01 -39.39
CA SER A 302 -9.63 -5.85 -40.51
C SER A 302 -8.99 -6.60 -41.69
N GLY A 303 -9.54 -7.78 -41.98
CA GLY A 303 -9.26 -8.52 -43.18
C GLY A 303 -9.95 -7.86 -44.37
#